data_49c97d55b8d9227638b953dceb25878c
#
_entry.id   49c97d55b8d9227638b953dceb25878c
#
_cell.length_a   1.000
_cell.length_b   1.000
_cell.length_c   1.000
_cell.angle_alpha   90.00
_cell.angle_beta   90.00
_cell.angle_gamma   90.00
#
_symmetry.space_group_name_H-M   'P 1'
#
loop_
_entity.id
_entity.type
_entity.pdbx_description
1 polymer ?
#
loop_
_entity_poly.entity_id
_entity_poly.type
_entity_poly.pdbx_seq_one_letter_code
_entity_poly.pdbx_strand_id
1 'polypeptide(L)'
;AYKIIDMAKTCGADAVKLQTYHPDTITMDMNTPEFMIKGGLWDGQSLYELYKGAFMPWEWHKPLFDYAKKIGITIFSSPFDNTAVDLLESLNTPAYKIASFEAVDLPLIKYVAQTGKPMIISTGMADADEIQEAIETAREGGCKKLAILHCVSGYPAPPGDYNLRTLVDMQKKFGLVTGL
;
A
#
# COMPACT_ATOMS: atom_id res chain seq x y z
N ALA A 1 6.39 -17.24 2.87
CA ALA A 1 5.22 -16.59 2.27
C ALA A 1 3.99 -17.52 2.28
N TYR A 2 4.03 -18.75 1.72
CA TYR A 2 2.88 -19.67 1.63
C TYR A 2 2.18 -19.91 2.99
N LYS A 3 2.93 -20.23 4.04
CA LYS A 3 2.37 -20.43 5.39
C LYS A 3 1.60 -19.22 5.91
N ILE A 4 2.04 -18.01 5.57
CA ILE A 4 1.34 -16.77 5.98
C ILE A 4 0.01 -16.66 5.25
N ILE A 5 -0.03 -16.99 3.96
CA ILE A 5 -1.26 -17.00 3.17
C ILE A 5 -2.25 -18.04 3.70
N ASP A 6 -1.76 -19.26 4.05
CA ASP A 6 -2.58 -20.31 4.66
C ASP A 6 -3.16 -19.87 6.00
N MET A 7 -2.33 -19.25 6.85
CA MET A 7 -2.76 -18.73 8.15
C MET A 7 -3.81 -17.63 7.98
N ALA A 8 -3.58 -16.69 7.08
CA ALA A 8 -4.55 -15.63 6.80
C ALA A 8 -5.93 -16.22 6.43
N LYS A 9 -5.95 -17.18 5.51
CA LYS A 9 -7.19 -17.87 5.14
C LYS A 9 -7.82 -18.62 6.30
N THR A 10 -7.03 -19.35 7.06
CA THR A 10 -7.52 -20.13 8.21
C THR A 10 -8.10 -19.23 9.30
N CYS A 11 -7.53 -18.03 9.50
CA CYS A 11 -8.01 -17.02 10.42
C CYS A 11 -9.21 -16.21 9.90
N GLY A 12 -9.72 -16.51 8.71
CA GLY A 12 -10.92 -15.87 8.16
C GLY A 12 -10.66 -14.55 7.44
N ALA A 13 -9.43 -14.28 7.01
CA ALA A 13 -9.15 -13.11 6.17
C ALA A 13 -9.81 -13.26 4.79
N ASP A 14 -10.42 -12.19 4.29
CA ASP A 14 -11.01 -12.13 2.94
C ASP A 14 -9.95 -12.02 1.85
N ALA A 15 -8.82 -11.40 2.18
CA ALA A 15 -7.72 -11.19 1.24
C ALA A 15 -6.37 -11.08 1.94
N VAL A 16 -5.31 -11.29 1.17
CA VAL A 16 -3.93 -11.00 1.57
C VAL A 16 -3.35 -9.91 0.67
N LYS A 17 -2.58 -9.01 1.29
CA LYS A 17 -1.92 -7.92 0.59
C LYS A 17 -0.42 -8.09 0.65
N LEU A 18 0.24 -7.96 -0.52
CA LEU A 18 1.68 -7.91 -0.66
C LEU A 18 2.17 -6.46 -0.80
N GLN A 19 3.49 -6.29 -0.89
CA GLN A 19 4.14 -5.06 -1.29
C GLN A 19 5.04 -5.36 -2.48
N THR A 20 4.96 -4.54 -3.52
CA THR A 20 5.69 -4.73 -4.76
C THR A 20 6.52 -3.49 -5.05
N TYR A 21 7.80 -3.57 -4.72
CA TYR A 21 8.77 -2.51 -4.99
C TYR A 21 10.14 -3.11 -5.29
N HIS A 22 11.01 -2.29 -5.85
CA HIS A 22 12.45 -2.52 -5.90
C HIS A 22 13.13 -1.45 -5.04
N PRO A 23 14.25 -1.72 -4.38
CA PRO A 23 14.94 -0.70 -3.57
C PRO A 23 15.18 0.61 -4.33
N ASP A 24 15.56 0.51 -5.60
CA ASP A 24 15.84 1.66 -6.47
C ASP A 24 14.60 2.49 -6.85
N THR A 25 13.38 1.96 -6.64
CA THR A 25 12.13 2.64 -7.00
C THR A 25 11.37 3.18 -5.80
N ILE A 26 11.79 2.85 -4.57
CA ILE A 26 11.15 3.32 -3.34
C ILE A 26 11.99 4.37 -2.61
N THR A 27 13.31 4.37 -2.78
CA THR A 27 14.22 5.33 -2.14
C THR A 27 15.50 5.50 -2.95
N MET A 28 16.31 6.48 -2.59
CA MET A 28 17.63 6.70 -3.18
C MET A 28 18.71 5.97 -2.37
N ASP A 29 19.73 5.44 -3.05
CA ASP A 29 20.92 4.87 -2.39
C ASP A 29 21.85 6.02 -1.91
N MET A 30 21.50 6.55 -0.73
CA MET A 30 22.22 7.67 -0.11
C MET A 30 22.43 7.42 1.38
N ASN A 31 23.59 7.91 1.88
CA ASN A 31 23.96 7.79 3.30
C ASN A 31 23.99 9.16 4.00
N THR A 32 23.22 10.13 3.50
CA THR A 32 23.07 11.42 4.19
C THR A 32 22.12 11.29 5.38
N PRO A 33 22.17 12.20 6.37
CA PRO A 33 21.37 12.10 7.60
C PRO A 33 19.87 11.94 7.39
N GLU A 34 19.33 12.41 6.27
CA GLU A 34 17.91 12.32 5.88
C GLU A 34 17.49 10.90 5.47
N PHE A 35 18.45 10.10 4.97
CA PHE A 35 18.23 8.71 4.56
C PHE A 35 18.71 7.70 5.60
N MET A 36 19.20 8.16 6.76
CA MET A 36 19.62 7.29 7.87
C MET A 36 18.49 7.16 8.90
N ILE A 37 18.16 5.93 9.24
CA ILE A 37 17.15 5.63 10.26
C ILE A 37 17.73 5.96 11.64
N LYS A 38 16.97 6.72 12.43
CA LYS A 38 17.34 7.13 13.79
C LYS A 38 16.39 6.48 14.80
N GLY A 39 16.93 5.68 15.66
CA GLY A 39 16.18 4.99 16.71
C GLY A 39 15.44 3.73 16.21
N GLY A 40 14.93 2.95 17.18
CA GLY A 40 14.21 1.74 16.90
C GLY A 40 15.08 0.55 16.48
N LEU A 41 14.45 -0.44 15.84
CA LEU A 41 15.09 -1.71 15.48
C LEU A 41 16.13 -1.61 14.37
N TRP A 42 16.10 -0.57 13.57
CA TRP A 42 16.95 -0.38 12.39
C TRP A 42 17.86 0.84 12.50
N ASP A 43 18.08 1.30 13.74
CA ASP A 43 18.94 2.46 14.03
C ASP A 43 20.32 2.33 13.37
N GLY A 44 20.74 3.39 12.68
CA GLY A 44 22.02 3.42 11.97
C GLY A 44 22.06 2.74 10.60
N GLN A 45 20.96 2.15 10.12
CA GLN A 45 20.85 1.66 8.75
C GLN A 45 20.36 2.77 7.81
N SER A 46 20.80 2.73 6.53
CA SER A 46 20.16 3.56 5.51
C SER A 46 18.81 2.98 5.12
N LEU A 47 17.90 3.84 4.67
CA LEU A 47 16.60 3.40 4.12
C LEU A 47 16.79 2.43 2.95
N TYR A 48 17.78 2.68 2.08
CA TYR A 48 18.07 1.81 0.94
C TYR A 48 18.47 0.40 1.36
N GLU A 49 19.42 0.25 2.31
CA GLU A 49 19.82 -1.07 2.81
C GLU A 49 18.68 -1.80 3.52
N LEU A 50 17.83 -1.08 4.26
CA LEU A 50 16.64 -1.66 4.86
C LEU A 50 15.68 -2.21 3.78
N TYR A 51 15.33 -1.41 2.79
CA TYR A 51 14.42 -1.82 1.73
C TYR A 51 15.01 -2.94 0.87
N LYS A 52 16.33 -2.92 0.62
CA LYS A 52 17.04 -3.99 -0.08
C LYS A 52 17.01 -5.32 0.66
N GLY A 53 17.03 -5.29 2.00
CA GLY A 53 16.87 -6.48 2.84
C GLY A 53 15.44 -6.97 2.97
N ALA A 54 14.45 -6.10 2.76
CA ALA A 54 13.04 -6.36 3.06
C ALA A 54 12.14 -6.54 1.82
N PHE A 55 12.61 -6.17 0.61
CA PHE A 55 11.78 -6.30 -0.59
C PHE A 55 11.46 -7.76 -0.92
N MET A 56 10.30 -7.97 -1.50
CA MET A 56 9.90 -9.29 -1.98
C MET A 56 10.43 -9.49 -3.41
N PRO A 57 11.26 -10.55 -3.67
CA PRO A 57 11.72 -10.85 -5.01
C PRO A 57 10.56 -10.93 -6.01
N TRP A 58 10.71 -10.31 -7.17
CA TRP A 58 9.62 -10.19 -8.14
C TRP A 58 9.19 -11.54 -8.70
N GLU A 59 10.10 -12.48 -8.84
CA GLU A 59 9.82 -13.86 -9.25
C GLU A 59 8.91 -14.63 -8.28
N TRP A 60 8.75 -14.15 -7.04
CA TRP A 60 7.84 -14.77 -6.07
C TRP A 60 6.38 -14.41 -6.30
N HIS A 61 6.10 -13.28 -6.97
CA HIS A 61 4.73 -12.80 -7.13
C HIS A 61 3.85 -13.82 -7.86
N LYS A 62 4.29 -14.29 -9.03
CA LYS A 62 3.50 -15.25 -9.81
C LYS A 62 3.18 -16.53 -9.04
N PRO A 63 4.15 -17.25 -8.43
CA PRO A 63 3.85 -18.40 -7.59
C PRO A 63 2.88 -18.12 -6.43
N LEU A 64 2.97 -16.95 -5.80
CA LEU A 64 2.09 -16.57 -4.69
C LEU A 64 0.67 -16.26 -5.17
N PHE A 65 0.51 -15.58 -6.31
CA PHE A 65 -0.79 -15.35 -6.94
C PHE A 65 -1.45 -16.67 -7.36
N ASP A 66 -0.71 -17.56 -8.01
CA ASP A 66 -1.20 -18.88 -8.40
C ASP A 66 -1.64 -19.70 -7.17
N TYR A 67 -0.85 -19.64 -6.10
CA TYR A 67 -1.15 -20.34 -4.86
C TYR A 67 -2.41 -19.80 -4.17
N ALA A 68 -2.52 -18.49 -4.02
CA ALA A 68 -3.69 -17.84 -3.44
C ALA A 68 -4.97 -18.21 -4.22
N LYS A 69 -4.90 -18.19 -5.55
CA LYS A 69 -5.98 -18.63 -6.43
C LYS A 69 -6.34 -20.10 -6.19
N LYS A 70 -5.33 -20.99 -6.07
CA LYS A 70 -5.53 -22.41 -5.81
C LYS A 70 -6.27 -22.67 -4.51
N ILE A 71 -5.92 -21.96 -3.44
CA ILE A 71 -6.57 -22.14 -2.14
C ILE A 71 -7.83 -21.28 -1.97
N GLY A 72 -8.16 -20.42 -2.93
CA GLY A 72 -9.38 -19.60 -2.91
C GLY A 72 -9.33 -18.45 -1.90
N ILE A 73 -8.23 -17.70 -1.84
CA ILE A 73 -8.14 -16.42 -1.14
C ILE A 73 -7.76 -15.32 -2.11
N THR A 74 -8.36 -14.15 -1.98
CA THR A 74 -8.00 -12.98 -2.79
C THR A 74 -6.58 -12.53 -2.45
N ILE A 75 -5.78 -12.20 -3.48
CA ILE A 75 -4.44 -11.63 -3.30
C ILE A 75 -4.30 -10.38 -4.17
N PHE A 76 -3.71 -9.33 -3.61
CA PHE A 76 -3.39 -8.09 -4.31
C PHE A 76 -2.15 -7.45 -3.70
N SER A 77 -1.71 -6.30 -4.18
CA SER A 77 -0.47 -5.68 -3.69
C SER A 77 -0.55 -4.16 -3.65
N SER A 78 0.41 -3.57 -2.91
CA SER A 78 0.75 -2.15 -2.99
C SER A 78 1.93 -1.99 -3.94
N PRO A 79 1.77 -1.34 -5.10
CA PRO A 79 2.87 -0.89 -5.94
C PRO A 79 3.46 0.40 -5.39
N PHE A 80 4.73 0.66 -5.67
CA PHE A 80 5.44 1.89 -5.31
C PHE A 80 6.01 2.62 -6.53
N ASP A 81 5.78 2.09 -7.72
CA ASP A 81 6.17 2.68 -9.00
C ASP A 81 5.39 2.04 -10.16
N ASN A 82 5.51 2.62 -11.35
CA ASN A 82 4.77 2.15 -12.53
C ASN A 82 5.19 0.74 -12.97
N THR A 83 6.45 0.34 -12.81
CA THR A 83 6.91 -1.00 -13.19
C THR A 83 6.31 -2.08 -12.31
N ALA A 84 6.08 -1.76 -11.02
CA ALA A 84 5.35 -2.62 -10.10
C ALA A 84 3.87 -2.78 -10.51
N VAL A 85 3.24 -1.70 -11.01
CA VAL A 85 1.88 -1.76 -11.57
C VAL A 85 1.85 -2.69 -12.79
N ASP A 86 2.81 -2.56 -13.71
CA ASP A 86 2.89 -3.40 -14.92
C ASP A 86 3.05 -4.89 -14.57
N LEU A 87 3.89 -5.21 -13.59
CA LEU A 87 4.02 -6.58 -13.08
C LEU A 87 2.68 -7.09 -12.55
N LEU A 88 2.00 -6.31 -11.70
CA LEU A 88 0.72 -6.69 -11.09
C LEU A 88 -0.40 -6.83 -12.12
N GLU A 89 -0.40 -6.00 -13.20
CA GLU A 89 -1.31 -6.17 -14.33
C GLU A 89 -1.07 -7.49 -15.06
N SER A 90 0.20 -7.86 -15.29
CA SER A 90 0.55 -9.15 -15.92
C SER A 90 0.06 -10.36 -15.11
N LEU A 91 -0.11 -10.20 -13.78
CA LEU A 91 -0.63 -11.21 -12.87
C LEU A 91 -2.15 -11.12 -12.66
N ASN A 92 -2.80 -10.17 -13.34
CA ASN A 92 -4.23 -9.92 -13.23
C ASN A 92 -4.67 -9.66 -11.78
N THR A 93 -3.97 -8.77 -11.07
CA THR A 93 -4.35 -8.37 -9.71
C THR A 93 -5.80 -7.86 -9.67
N PRO A 94 -6.61 -8.21 -8.67
CA PRO A 94 -8.01 -7.78 -8.61
C PRO A 94 -8.19 -6.35 -8.10
N ALA A 95 -7.20 -5.78 -7.43
CA ALA A 95 -7.24 -4.45 -6.83
C ALA A 95 -5.83 -3.93 -6.55
N TYR A 96 -5.74 -2.65 -6.23
CA TYR A 96 -4.51 -1.98 -5.83
C TYR A 96 -4.65 -1.30 -4.48
N LYS A 97 -3.54 -1.22 -3.73
CA LYS A 97 -3.45 -0.38 -2.55
C LYS A 97 -2.33 0.65 -2.71
N ILE A 98 -2.67 1.91 -2.56
CA ILE A 98 -1.70 3.00 -2.42
C ILE A 98 -1.35 3.13 -0.93
N ALA A 99 -0.06 3.06 -0.59
CA ALA A 99 0.39 3.18 0.78
C ALA A 99 0.37 4.64 1.25
N SER A 100 0.51 4.89 2.56
CA SER A 100 0.31 6.23 3.13
C SER A 100 1.26 7.29 2.58
N PHE A 101 2.52 6.93 2.37
CA PHE A 101 3.52 7.87 1.83
C PHE A 101 3.26 8.20 0.35
N GLU A 102 2.65 7.28 -0.39
CA GLU A 102 2.31 7.43 -1.81
C GLU A 102 0.95 8.11 -2.03
N ALA A 103 0.24 8.49 -0.95
CA ALA A 103 -1.03 9.22 -1.07
C ALA A 103 -0.88 10.59 -1.76
N VAL A 104 0.32 11.16 -1.74
CA VAL A 104 0.67 12.41 -2.44
C VAL A 104 1.39 12.17 -3.79
N ASP A 105 1.64 10.92 -4.18
CA ASP A 105 2.17 10.56 -5.49
C ASP A 105 1.05 10.49 -6.53
N LEU A 106 0.58 11.65 -6.94
CA LEU A 106 -0.52 11.77 -7.91
C LEU A 106 -0.21 11.10 -9.25
N PRO A 107 1.02 11.14 -9.80
CA PRO A 107 1.38 10.38 -10.99
C PRO A 107 1.16 8.88 -10.83
N LEU A 108 1.57 8.27 -9.72
CA LEU A 108 1.36 6.86 -9.44
C LEU A 108 -0.13 6.54 -9.28
N ILE A 109 -0.87 7.36 -8.52
CA ILE A 109 -2.32 7.22 -8.33
C ILE A 109 -3.03 7.23 -9.68
N LYS A 110 -2.70 8.19 -10.55
CA LYS A 110 -3.27 8.29 -11.90
C LYS A 110 -2.95 7.05 -12.74
N TYR A 111 -1.70 6.58 -12.70
CA TYR A 111 -1.29 5.39 -13.44
C TYR A 111 -2.05 4.14 -13.01
N VAL A 112 -2.17 3.92 -11.70
CA VAL A 112 -2.99 2.82 -11.14
C VAL A 112 -4.46 2.99 -11.53
N ALA A 113 -5.02 4.19 -11.44
CA ALA A 113 -6.44 4.45 -11.77
C ALA A 113 -6.78 4.12 -13.22
N GLN A 114 -5.84 4.33 -14.16
CA GLN A 114 -6.01 3.99 -15.58
C GLN A 114 -6.21 2.50 -15.85
N THR A 115 -5.85 1.62 -14.91
CA THR A 115 -6.17 0.18 -15.00
C THR A 115 -7.66 -0.10 -14.87
N GLY A 116 -8.45 0.86 -14.37
CA GLY A 116 -9.89 0.72 -14.11
C GLY A 116 -10.25 -0.21 -12.95
N LYS A 117 -9.25 -0.72 -12.22
CA LYS A 117 -9.45 -1.65 -11.10
C LYS A 117 -9.79 -0.93 -9.79
N PRO A 118 -10.39 -1.63 -8.82
CA PRO A 118 -10.61 -1.10 -7.46
C PRO A 118 -9.30 -0.63 -6.82
N MET A 119 -9.38 0.48 -6.08
CA MET A 119 -8.24 1.07 -5.39
C MET A 119 -8.56 1.35 -3.92
N ILE A 120 -7.59 1.12 -3.06
CA ILE A 120 -7.61 1.47 -1.64
C ILE A 120 -6.46 2.44 -1.39
N ILE A 121 -6.72 3.62 -0.84
CA ILE A 121 -5.70 4.62 -0.51
C ILE A 121 -5.57 4.74 1.00
N SER A 122 -4.38 4.50 1.55
CA SER A 122 -4.04 4.81 2.94
C SER A 122 -3.65 6.27 3.08
N THR A 123 -4.07 6.92 4.18
CA THR A 123 -3.98 8.38 4.33
C THR A 123 -3.20 8.83 5.58
N GLY A 124 -2.36 7.96 6.12
CA GLY A 124 -1.75 8.18 7.44
C GLY A 124 -0.82 9.39 7.57
N MET A 125 -0.34 9.94 6.47
CA MET A 125 0.55 11.12 6.45
C MET A 125 -0.11 12.33 5.78
N ALA A 126 -1.21 12.12 5.07
CA ALA A 126 -1.86 13.15 4.27
C ALA A 126 -2.84 13.99 5.09
N ASP A 127 -2.91 15.26 4.79
CA ASP A 127 -3.97 16.13 5.29
C ASP A 127 -5.26 16.01 4.48
N ALA A 128 -6.28 16.76 4.83
CA ALA A 128 -7.59 16.62 4.21
C ALA A 128 -7.64 17.11 2.75
N ASP A 129 -6.80 18.05 2.39
CA ASP A 129 -6.75 18.62 1.04
C ASP A 129 -5.94 17.67 0.14
N GLU A 130 -4.85 17.10 0.63
CA GLU A 130 -4.07 16.06 -0.04
C GLU A 130 -4.90 14.80 -0.28
N ILE A 131 -5.72 14.38 0.71
CA ILE A 131 -6.65 13.25 0.54
C ILE A 131 -7.66 13.54 -0.56
N GLN A 132 -8.21 14.76 -0.59
CA GLN A 132 -9.17 15.17 -1.63
C GLN A 132 -8.52 15.13 -3.02
N GLU A 133 -7.30 15.66 -3.15
CA GLU A 133 -6.55 15.66 -4.40
C GLU A 133 -6.25 14.22 -4.90
N ALA A 134 -5.86 13.32 -4.00
CA ALA A 134 -5.67 11.92 -4.30
C ALA A 134 -6.97 11.24 -4.81
N ILE A 135 -8.10 11.53 -4.16
CA ILE A 135 -9.42 11.02 -4.56
C ILE A 135 -9.80 11.52 -5.95
N GLU A 136 -9.65 12.81 -6.20
CA GLU A 136 -9.96 13.44 -7.49
C GLU A 136 -9.08 12.84 -8.59
N THR A 137 -7.77 12.75 -8.37
CA THR A 137 -6.82 12.13 -9.29
C THR A 137 -7.19 10.68 -9.62
N ALA A 138 -7.57 9.88 -8.62
CA ALA A 138 -8.00 8.51 -8.82
C ALA A 138 -9.29 8.43 -9.68
N ARG A 139 -10.26 9.31 -9.42
CA ARG A 139 -11.52 9.36 -10.17
C ARG A 139 -11.32 9.82 -11.61
N GLU A 140 -10.55 10.88 -11.81
CA GLU A 140 -10.19 11.40 -13.15
C GLU A 140 -9.40 10.38 -13.96
N GLY A 141 -8.55 9.59 -13.30
CA GLY A 141 -7.83 8.47 -13.91
C GLY A 141 -8.71 7.29 -14.31
N GLY A 142 -9.99 7.26 -13.87
CA GLY A 142 -10.95 6.21 -14.24
C GLY A 142 -11.29 5.22 -13.13
N CYS A 143 -10.77 5.36 -11.91
CA CYS A 143 -11.10 4.50 -10.78
C CYS A 143 -12.54 4.72 -10.31
N LYS A 144 -13.40 3.70 -10.48
CA LYS A 144 -14.82 3.74 -10.08
C LYS A 144 -15.07 3.21 -8.67
N LYS A 145 -14.20 2.34 -8.16
CA LYS A 145 -14.33 1.68 -6.85
C LYS A 145 -13.14 2.09 -5.98
N LEU A 146 -13.36 3.07 -5.11
CA LEU A 146 -12.34 3.66 -4.27
C LEU A 146 -12.74 3.53 -2.81
N ALA A 147 -11.80 3.10 -1.96
CA ALA A 147 -11.87 3.14 -0.51
C ALA A 147 -10.66 3.89 0.05
N ILE A 148 -10.84 4.54 1.21
CA ILE A 148 -9.77 5.23 1.93
C ILE A 148 -9.57 4.62 3.31
N LEU A 149 -8.33 4.57 3.79
CA LEU A 149 -8.02 4.06 5.12
C LEU A 149 -7.41 5.15 5.98
N HIS A 150 -7.99 5.36 7.17
CA HIS A 150 -7.31 6.06 8.23
C HIS A 150 -6.15 5.18 8.73
N CYS A 151 -4.95 5.73 8.84
CA CYS A 151 -3.78 4.98 9.29
C CYS A 151 -2.99 5.79 10.33
N VAL A 152 -2.39 5.07 11.28
CA VAL A 152 -1.40 5.63 12.21
C VAL A 152 -0.03 5.15 11.74
N SER A 153 0.84 6.10 11.34
CA SER A 153 2.16 5.79 10.79
C SER A 153 3.23 5.56 11.87
N GLY A 154 2.84 5.00 13.01
CA GLY A 154 3.72 4.58 14.11
C GLY A 154 3.84 3.04 14.17
N TYR A 155 5.04 2.52 14.39
CA TYR A 155 5.28 1.07 14.48
C TYR A 155 6.20 0.76 15.67
N PRO A 156 5.62 0.24 16.80
CA PRO A 156 4.19 0.01 17.06
C PRO A 156 3.44 1.31 17.33
N ALA A 157 2.14 1.36 16.97
CA ALA A 157 1.27 2.47 17.26
C ALA A 157 0.63 2.28 18.65
N PRO A 158 0.76 3.23 19.60
CA PRO A 158 0.04 3.18 20.86
C PRO A 158 -1.48 3.29 20.63
N PRO A 159 -2.33 2.55 21.39
CA PRO A 159 -3.78 2.62 21.21
C PRO A 159 -4.39 4.01 21.30
N GLY A 160 -3.79 4.91 22.09
CA GLY A 160 -4.23 6.31 22.23
C GLY A 160 -4.08 7.16 20.97
N ASP A 161 -3.20 6.75 20.04
CA ASP A 161 -2.90 7.51 18.83
C ASP A 161 -3.84 7.16 17.66
N TYR A 162 -4.69 6.13 17.82
CA TYR A 162 -5.56 5.66 16.73
C TYR A 162 -6.65 6.65 16.32
N ASN A 163 -7.06 7.57 17.21
CA ASN A 163 -8.05 8.60 16.88
C ASN A 163 -9.26 8.07 16.07
N LEU A 164 -9.86 6.96 16.48
CA LEU A 164 -10.84 6.20 15.69
C LEU A 164 -12.06 7.01 15.23
N ARG A 165 -12.35 8.14 15.87
CA ARG A 165 -13.42 9.07 15.43
C ARG A 165 -13.14 9.68 14.06
N THR A 166 -11.87 9.74 13.64
CA THR A 166 -11.46 10.19 12.31
C THR A 166 -12.11 9.35 11.20
N LEU A 167 -12.37 8.06 11.42
CA LEU A 167 -13.08 7.21 10.47
C LEU A 167 -14.46 7.78 10.09
N VAL A 168 -15.22 8.23 11.09
CA VAL A 168 -16.56 8.78 10.87
C VAL A 168 -16.48 10.13 10.17
N ASP A 169 -15.50 10.95 10.52
CA ASP A 169 -15.28 12.25 9.89
C ASP A 169 -14.88 12.10 8.41
N MET A 170 -13.93 11.23 8.12
CA MET A 170 -13.52 10.92 6.75
C MET A 170 -14.68 10.38 5.90
N GLN A 171 -15.49 9.48 6.44
CA GLN A 171 -16.67 8.97 5.74
C GLN A 171 -17.66 10.07 5.38
N LYS A 172 -17.91 11.00 6.31
CA LYS A 172 -18.80 12.14 6.08
C LYS A 172 -18.22 13.13 5.08
N LYS A 173 -16.93 13.44 5.21
CA LYS A 173 -16.25 14.44 4.39
C LYS A 173 -16.09 13.99 2.93
N PHE A 174 -15.67 12.77 2.71
CA PHE A 174 -15.28 12.27 1.38
C PHE A 174 -16.35 11.38 0.72
N GLY A 175 -17.36 10.91 1.48
CA GLY A 175 -18.44 10.08 0.93
C GLY A 175 -17.97 8.72 0.38
N LEU A 176 -16.86 8.19 0.88
CA LEU A 176 -16.26 6.95 0.45
C LEU A 176 -16.35 5.86 1.51
N VAL A 177 -16.19 4.59 1.09
CA VAL A 177 -15.93 3.49 2.03
C VAL A 177 -14.65 3.82 2.78
N THR A 178 -14.73 3.82 4.10
CA THR A 178 -13.63 4.18 5.00
C THR A 178 -13.32 3.02 5.93
N GLY A 179 -12.05 2.75 6.14
CA GLY A 179 -11.55 1.72 7.03
C GLY A 179 -10.29 2.15 7.80
N LEU A 180 -9.69 1.22 8.57
CA LEU A 180 -8.46 1.40 9.35
C LEU A 180 -7.33 0.56 8.73
#